data_5cb57c3cad82f94d5fd910c5a1c482c3
#
_entry.id   5cb57c3cad82f94d5fd910c5a1c482c3
#
_cell.length_a   1.000
_cell.length_b   1.000
_cell.length_c   1.000
_cell.angle_alpha   90.00
_cell.angle_beta   90.00
_cell.angle_gamma   90.00
#
_symmetry.space_group_name_H-M   'P 1'
#
loop_
_entity.id
_entity.type
_entity.pdbx_description
1 polymer ?
#
loop_
_entity_poly.entity_id
_entity_poly.type
_entity_poly.pdbx_seq_one_letter_code
_entity_poly.pdbx_strand_id
1 'polypeptide(L)'
;ITIEHVFEKSLPRLFADERSLRQVALNLLSNAVKFTPSGGEVIVKTGWTASGGQYLSVKDNGPGIPEDEIPVVLSAFGQGSIAIKSAEQGTGLGLPIVQALMAMHDGEFRLKSKLREGTEAIAIFPAARVMEEMPATPVAPVRKPRQQAEQPAPARRPAAVGEV
;
A
#
# COMPACT_ATOMS: atom_id res chain seq x y z
N ILE A 1 11.91 18.93 1.83
CA ILE A 1 11.12 18.09 2.75
C ILE A 1 11.93 16.82 3.02
N THR A 2 12.01 16.43 4.29
CA THR A 2 12.61 15.16 4.71
C THR A 2 11.49 14.14 4.92
N ILE A 3 11.66 12.92 4.41
CA ILE A 3 10.73 11.82 4.63
C ILE A 3 11.43 10.75 5.46
N GLU A 4 10.91 10.49 6.65
CA GLU A 4 11.38 9.42 7.52
C GLU A 4 10.38 8.27 7.55
N HIS A 5 10.87 7.06 7.82
CA HIS A 5 10.01 5.90 7.96
C HIS A 5 10.37 5.08 9.19
N VAL A 6 9.35 4.63 9.89
CA VAL A 6 9.46 3.75 11.08
C VAL A 6 8.53 2.57 10.85
N PHE A 7 9.06 1.51 10.28
CA PHE A 7 8.30 0.31 9.96
C PHE A 7 8.56 -0.79 10.98
N GLU A 8 7.49 -1.33 11.53
CA GLU A 8 7.56 -2.53 12.38
C GLU A 8 8.03 -3.72 11.54
N LYS A 9 9.11 -4.38 11.99
CA LYS A 9 9.81 -5.41 11.20
C LYS A 9 9.08 -6.73 11.07
N SER A 10 8.14 -7.02 11.98
CA SER A 10 7.49 -8.33 12.10
C SER A 10 6.00 -8.28 11.86
N LEU A 11 5.53 -7.37 10.99
CA LEU A 11 4.12 -7.32 10.63
C LEU A 11 3.77 -8.46 9.67
N PRO A 12 2.82 -9.33 10.01
CA PRO A 12 2.26 -10.29 9.07
C PRO A 12 1.51 -9.59 7.94
N ARG A 13 1.18 -10.35 6.90
CA ARG A 13 0.41 -9.85 5.77
C ARG A 13 -1.00 -9.46 6.19
N LEU A 14 -1.57 -8.47 5.51
CA LEU A 14 -2.98 -8.12 5.60
C LEU A 14 -3.77 -8.80 4.48
N PHE A 15 -4.95 -9.30 4.81
CA PHE A 15 -5.95 -9.71 3.83
C PHE A 15 -6.69 -8.46 3.33
N ALA A 16 -6.18 -7.89 2.27
CA ALA A 16 -6.68 -6.63 1.71
C ALA A 16 -6.43 -6.56 0.20
N ASP A 17 -7.20 -5.71 -0.49
CA ASP A 17 -6.93 -5.42 -1.90
C ASP A 17 -5.69 -4.53 -2.03
N GLU A 18 -4.68 -5.02 -2.76
CA GLU A 18 -3.41 -4.31 -2.94
C GLU A 18 -3.58 -2.94 -3.59
N ARG A 19 -4.49 -2.83 -4.56
CA ARG A 19 -4.73 -1.55 -5.26
C ARG A 19 -5.32 -0.52 -4.31
N SER A 20 -6.27 -0.94 -3.49
CA SER A 20 -6.87 -0.09 -2.45
C SER A 20 -5.85 0.36 -1.43
N LEU A 21 -4.99 -0.54 -0.93
CA LEU A 21 -3.93 -0.19 0.00
C LEU A 21 -2.94 0.82 -0.61
N ARG A 22 -2.54 0.59 -1.84
CA ARG A 22 -1.67 1.50 -2.58
C ARG A 22 -2.31 2.88 -2.73
N GLN A 23 -3.61 2.93 -3.05
CA GLN A 23 -4.34 4.19 -3.18
C GLN A 23 -4.44 4.93 -1.84
N VAL A 24 -4.71 4.22 -0.73
CA VAL A 24 -4.67 4.79 0.63
C VAL A 24 -3.30 5.41 0.90
N ALA A 25 -2.22 4.64 0.74
CA ALA A 25 -0.87 5.12 1.00
C ALA A 25 -0.51 6.35 0.15
N LEU A 26 -0.82 6.32 -1.15
CA LEU A 26 -0.54 7.44 -2.06
C LEU A 26 -1.33 8.69 -1.69
N ASN A 27 -2.62 8.57 -1.32
CA ASN A 27 -3.43 9.71 -0.92
C ASN A 27 -2.91 10.36 0.37
N LEU A 28 -2.52 9.55 1.36
CA LEU A 28 -1.97 10.06 2.62
C LEU A 28 -0.60 10.73 2.42
N LEU A 29 0.29 10.08 1.67
CA LEU A 29 1.63 10.62 1.38
C LEU A 29 1.57 11.88 0.53
N SER A 30 0.77 11.90 -0.53
CA SER A 30 0.66 13.07 -1.40
C SER A 30 0.09 14.28 -0.65
N ASN A 31 -0.88 14.08 0.24
CA ASN A 31 -1.39 15.15 1.09
C ASN A 31 -0.32 15.68 2.05
N ALA A 32 0.40 14.79 2.74
CA ALA A 32 1.46 15.19 3.65
C ALA A 32 2.55 16.00 2.93
N VAL A 33 3.05 15.50 1.79
CA VAL A 33 4.07 16.19 1.00
C VAL A 33 3.56 17.53 0.47
N LYS A 34 2.31 17.57 0.02
CA LYS A 34 1.69 18.78 -0.52
C LYS A 34 1.58 19.91 0.50
N PHE A 35 1.18 19.60 1.72
CA PHE A 35 0.94 20.61 2.76
C PHE A 35 2.14 20.85 3.69
N THR A 36 3.21 20.07 3.57
CA THR A 36 4.44 20.30 4.33
C THR A 36 5.25 21.42 3.66
N PRO A 37 5.64 22.48 4.38
CA PRO A 37 6.44 23.56 3.82
C PRO A 37 7.85 23.08 3.48
N SER A 38 8.55 23.89 2.66
CA SER A 38 9.96 23.62 2.33
C SER A 38 10.80 23.51 3.62
N GLY A 39 11.64 22.49 3.71
CA GLY A 39 12.42 22.16 4.92
C GLY A 39 11.65 21.42 6.00
N GLY A 40 10.36 21.13 5.79
CA GLY A 40 9.56 20.37 6.74
C GLY A 40 9.80 18.85 6.68
N GLU A 41 9.07 18.11 7.50
CA GLU A 41 9.25 16.68 7.73
C GLU A 41 7.94 15.93 7.58
N VAL A 42 8.02 14.73 6.98
CA VAL A 42 6.95 13.75 6.90
C VAL A 42 7.44 12.42 7.49
N ILE A 43 6.70 11.86 8.43
CA ILE A 43 7.03 10.58 9.07
C ILE A 43 5.98 9.53 8.68
N VAL A 44 6.42 8.43 8.11
CA VAL A 44 5.57 7.27 7.75
C VAL A 44 5.80 6.15 8.74
N LYS A 45 4.73 5.64 9.37
CA LYS A 45 4.83 4.57 10.36
C LYS A 45 3.88 3.43 10.04
N THR A 46 4.34 2.20 10.28
CA THR A 46 3.47 1.03 10.36
C THR A 46 3.71 0.31 11.67
N GLY A 47 2.66 -0.31 12.22
CA GLY A 47 2.77 -1.00 13.50
C GLY A 47 1.48 -1.71 13.89
N TRP A 48 1.49 -2.26 15.10
CA TRP A 48 0.35 -2.92 15.71
C TRP A 48 -0.56 -1.94 16.42
N THR A 49 -1.87 -2.18 16.33
CA THR A 49 -2.84 -1.53 17.22
C THR A 49 -2.96 -2.30 18.54
N ALA A 50 -3.46 -1.66 19.60
CA ALA A 50 -3.70 -2.32 20.87
C ALA A 50 -4.71 -3.49 20.77
N SER A 51 -5.58 -3.49 19.76
CA SER A 51 -6.57 -4.54 19.49
C SER A 51 -6.06 -5.67 18.58
N GLY A 52 -4.75 -5.70 18.25
CA GLY A 52 -4.15 -6.73 17.40
C GLY A 52 -4.33 -6.50 15.90
N GLY A 53 -4.85 -5.36 15.49
CA GLY A 53 -4.85 -4.93 14.10
C GLY A 53 -3.53 -4.28 13.70
N GLN A 54 -3.46 -3.77 12.48
CA GLN A 54 -2.29 -3.05 11.98
C GLN A 54 -2.67 -1.64 11.53
N TYR A 55 -1.71 -0.73 11.51
CA TYR A 55 -1.95 0.62 11.03
C TYR A 55 -0.84 1.12 10.09
N LEU A 56 -1.24 2.02 9.20
CA LEU A 56 -0.37 2.92 8.46
C LEU A 56 -0.66 4.36 8.94
N SER A 57 0.34 5.06 9.43
CA SER A 57 0.25 6.47 9.82
C SER A 57 1.19 7.30 8.96
N VAL A 58 0.70 8.45 8.51
CA VAL A 58 1.50 9.48 7.84
C VAL A 58 1.31 10.77 8.63
N LYS A 59 2.40 11.28 9.19
CA LYS A 59 2.43 12.51 9.99
C LYS A 59 3.30 13.53 9.30
N ASP A 60 2.80 14.74 9.19
CA ASP A 60 3.54 15.91 8.74
C ASP A 60 3.65 16.98 9.83
N ASN A 61 4.60 17.88 9.69
CA ASN A 61 4.75 19.09 10.50
C ASN A 61 4.31 20.36 9.73
N GLY A 62 3.32 20.20 8.87
CA GLY A 62 2.72 21.29 8.11
C GLY A 62 1.88 22.25 8.97
N PRO A 63 1.07 23.11 8.33
CA PRO A 63 0.29 24.13 9.04
C PRO A 63 -0.82 23.55 9.91
N GLY A 64 -1.16 22.26 9.76
CA GLY A 64 -2.29 21.63 10.44
C GLY A 64 -3.63 22.08 9.87
N ILE A 65 -4.70 21.55 10.44
CA ILE A 65 -6.11 21.82 10.05
C ILE A 65 -6.84 22.31 11.30
N PRO A 66 -7.55 23.46 11.23
CA PRO A 66 -8.44 23.86 12.32
C PRO A 66 -9.47 22.78 12.63
N GLU A 67 -9.82 22.62 13.90
CA GLU A 67 -10.70 21.54 14.36
C GLU A 67 -12.09 21.61 13.70
N ASP A 68 -12.62 22.81 13.53
CA ASP A 68 -13.90 23.08 12.87
C ASP A 68 -13.90 22.79 11.35
N GLU A 69 -12.71 22.75 10.73
CA GLU A 69 -12.55 22.41 9.31
C GLU A 69 -12.34 20.89 9.07
N ILE A 70 -12.07 20.09 10.09
CA ILE A 70 -11.87 18.63 9.92
C ILE A 70 -13.07 17.96 9.23
N PRO A 71 -14.33 18.20 9.60
CA PRO A 71 -15.47 17.62 8.88
C PRO A 71 -15.55 18.06 7.41
N VAL A 72 -15.11 19.29 7.11
CA VAL A 72 -15.09 19.81 5.73
C VAL A 72 -14.08 19.07 4.88
N VAL A 73 -12.84 18.90 5.35
CA VAL A 73 -11.79 18.20 4.59
C VAL A 73 -12.04 16.71 4.43
N LEU A 74 -12.87 16.14 5.27
CA LEU A 74 -13.33 14.75 5.19
C LEU A 74 -14.55 14.58 4.26
N SER A 75 -15.21 15.65 3.86
CA SER A 75 -16.31 15.60 2.90
C SER A 75 -15.83 15.57 1.46
N ALA A 76 -16.62 15.00 0.57
CA ALA A 76 -16.31 14.98 -0.86
C ALA A 76 -16.21 16.42 -1.40
N PHE A 77 -15.13 16.70 -2.13
CA PHE A 77 -14.78 18.02 -2.66
C PHE A 77 -14.53 19.10 -1.59
N GLY A 78 -14.48 18.71 -0.31
CA GLY A 78 -14.17 19.60 0.79
C GLY A 78 -12.70 20.03 0.76
N GLN A 79 -12.47 21.33 0.92
CA GLN A 79 -11.13 21.92 1.04
C GLN A 79 -11.09 22.83 2.25
N GLY A 80 -10.08 22.65 3.11
CA GLY A 80 -9.85 23.56 4.23
C GLY A 80 -9.36 24.92 3.77
N SER A 81 -9.51 25.92 4.62
CA SER A 81 -9.14 27.33 4.34
C SER A 81 -7.67 27.49 3.93
N ILE A 82 -6.78 26.65 4.45
CA ILE A 82 -5.36 26.65 4.11
C ILE A 82 -5.14 26.13 2.68
N ALA A 83 -5.84 25.08 2.28
CA ALA A 83 -5.77 24.55 0.92
C ALA A 83 -6.28 25.55 -0.13
N ILE A 84 -7.31 26.31 0.20
CA ILE A 84 -7.86 27.35 -0.68
C ILE A 84 -6.89 28.55 -0.83
N LYS A 85 -6.16 28.88 0.23
CA LYS A 85 -5.18 29.99 0.24
C LYS A 85 -3.84 29.61 -0.39
N SER A 86 -3.47 28.32 -0.38
CA SER A 86 -2.27 27.86 -1.06
C SER A 86 -2.58 27.65 -2.56
N ALA A 87 -1.63 28.01 -3.42
CA ALA A 87 -1.75 27.77 -4.87
C ALA A 87 -1.83 26.27 -5.24
N GLU A 88 -1.76 25.39 -4.26
CA GLU A 88 -1.75 23.96 -4.38
C GLU A 88 -3.17 23.37 -4.31
N GLN A 89 -3.99 23.71 -5.29
CA GLN A 89 -5.34 23.15 -5.40
C GLN A 89 -5.31 21.64 -5.62
N GLY A 90 -6.00 20.90 -4.75
CA GLY A 90 -6.33 19.49 -4.94
C GLY A 90 -7.80 19.31 -5.27
N THR A 91 -8.19 18.11 -5.65
CA THR A 91 -9.60 17.78 -5.98
C THR A 91 -10.52 17.75 -4.76
N GLY A 92 -9.98 17.73 -3.53
CA GLY A 92 -10.75 17.51 -2.30
C GLY A 92 -11.32 16.07 -2.18
N LEU A 93 -10.80 15.13 -2.96
CA LEU A 93 -11.27 13.74 -2.97
C LEU A 93 -10.34 12.77 -2.24
N GLY A 94 -9.10 13.15 -1.95
CA GLY A 94 -8.09 12.23 -1.39
C GLY A 94 -8.51 11.58 -0.07
N LEU A 95 -8.89 12.37 0.93
CA LEU A 95 -9.31 11.85 2.24
C LEU A 95 -10.67 11.13 2.20
N PRO A 96 -11.70 11.62 1.51
CA PRO A 96 -12.93 10.86 1.29
C PRO A 96 -12.73 9.49 0.65
N ILE A 97 -11.83 9.38 -0.32
CA ILE A 97 -11.47 8.09 -0.94
C ILE A 97 -10.81 7.17 0.10
N VAL A 98 -9.89 7.69 0.92
CA VAL A 98 -9.28 6.89 2.00
C VAL A 98 -10.34 6.36 2.95
N GLN A 99 -11.30 7.19 3.39
CA GLN A 99 -12.39 6.75 4.25
C GLN A 99 -13.21 5.63 3.62
N ALA A 100 -13.60 5.77 2.36
CA ALA A 100 -14.38 4.76 1.64
C ALA A 100 -13.59 3.45 1.50
N LEU A 101 -12.32 3.51 1.13
CA LEU A 101 -11.46 2.33 1.01
C LEU A 101 -11.24 1.64 2.35
N MET A 102 -11.07 2.39 3.43
CA MET A 102 -10.95 1.82 4.78
C MET A 102 -12.24 1.15 5.22
N ALA A 103 -13.40 1.75 4.96
CA ALA A 103 -14.70 1.15 5.24
C ALA A 103 -14.91 -0.18 4.48
N MET A 104 -14.49 -0.27 3.21
CA MET A 104 -14.53 -1.51 2.43
C MET A 104 -13.65 -2.63 3.01
N HIS A 105 -12.68 -2.28 3.84
CA HIS A 105 -11.79 -3.22 4.52
C HIS A 105 -12.16 -3.43 5.99
N ASP A 106 -13.38 -3.06 6.41
CA ASP A 106 -13.82 -3.08 7.81
C ASP A 106 -12.86 -2.33 8.75
N GLY A 107 -12.09 -1.41 8.18
CA GLY A 107 -11.09 -0.60 8.84
C GLY A 107 -11.61 0.76 9.27
N GLU A 108 -10.76 1.52 9.91
CA GLU A 108 -11.03 2.86 10.39
C GLU A 108 -10.02 3.85 9.84
N PHE A 109 -10.48 5.04 9.50
CA PHE A 109 -9.62 6.17 9.17
C PHE A 109 -9.73 7.24 10.26
N ARG A 110 -8.61 7.66 10.80
CA ARG A 110 -8.52 8.74 11.80
C ARG A 110 -7.66 9.86 11.28
N LEU A 111 -8.13 11.08 11.47
CA LEU A 111 -7.39 12.30 11.18
C LEU A 111 -7.20 13.06 12.48
N LYS A 112 -5.94 13.29 12.86
CA LYS A 112 -5.55 14.12 14.00
C LYS A 112 -4.78 15.32 13.47
N SER A 113 -5.24 16.50 13.75
CA SER A 113 -4.58 17.69 13.30
C SER A 113 -4.73 18.80 14.32
N LYS A 114 -3.72 19.64 14.40
CA LYS A 114 -3.74 20.84 15.22
C LYS A 114 -3.03 21.95 14.49
N LEU A 115 -3.64 23.10 14.48
CA LEU A 115 -3.13 24.27 13.79
C LEU A 115 -1.69 24.58 14.25
N ARG A 116 -0.77 24.77 13.31
CA ARG A 116 0.67 25.01 13.48
C ARG A 116 1.47 23.85 14.09
N GLU A 117 0.87 22.69 14.29
CA GLU A 117 1.57 21.49 14.80
C GLU A 117 1.65 20.37 13.77
N GLY A 118 0.85 20.45 12.70
CA GLY A 118 0.82 19.46 11.62
C GLY A 118 -0.40 18.56 11.66
N THR A 119 -0.33 17.52 10.83
CA THR A 119 -1.43 16.55 10.64
C THR A 119 -0.91 15.13 10.72
N GLU A 120 -1.63 14.26 11.38
CA GLU A 120 -1.43 12.80 11.36
C GLU A 120 -2.66 12.10 10.83
N ALA A 121 -2.51 11.43 9.71
CA ALA A 121 -3.54 10.62 9.07
C ALA A 121 -3.24 9.13 9.30
N ILE A 122 -4.20 8.38 9.86
CA ILE A 122 -4.01 7.00 10.33
C ILE A 122 -5.06 6.10 9.70
N ALA A 123 -4.60 5.14 8.89
CA ALA A 123 -5.41 4.06 8.35
C ALA A 123 -5.24 2.81 9.23
N ILE A 124 -6.32 2.30 9.81
CA ILE A 124 -6.32 1.20 10.79
C ILE A 124 -7.06 0.00 10.19
N PHE A 125 -6.40 -1.13 10.14
CA PHE A 125 -6.95 -2.42 9.72
C PHE A 125 -7.23 -3.29 10.93
N PRO A 126 -8.44 -3.90 11.03
CA PRO A 126 -8.80 -4.70 12.19
C PRO A 126 -7.99 -6.00 12.26
N ALA A 127 -7.91 -6.58 13.46
CA ALA A 127 -7.23 -7.86 13.68
C ALA A 127 -7.73 -8.99 12.77
N ALA A 128 -9.02 -8.99 12.41
CA ALA A 128 -9.62 -9.97 11.50
C ALA A 128 -9.02 -9.95 10.07
N ARG A 129 -8.33 -8.88 9.70
CA ARG A 129 -7.63 -8.74 8.41
C ARG A 129 -6.14 -9.12 8.49
N VAL A 130 -5.62 -9.36 9.68
CA VAL A 130 -4.24 -9.79 9.88
C VAL A 130 -4.15 -11.28 9.59
N MET A 131 -3.31 -11.66 8.62
CA MET A 131 -3.09 -13.06 8.27
C MET A 131 -2.03 -13.65 9.20
N GLU A 132 -2.35 -14.78 9.85
CA GLU A 132 -1.30 -15.57 10.50
C GLU A 132 -0.30 -16.03 9.44
N GLU A 133 1.00 -16.03 9.77
CA GLU A 133 2.01 -16.58 8.86
C GLU A 133 1.64 -18.05 8.61
N MET A 134 1.12 -18.31 7.40
CA MET A 134 1.06 -19.70 6.95
C MET A 134 2.51 -20.21 6.86
N PRO A 135 2.84 -21.34 7.52
CA PRO A 135 4.15 -21.93 7.34
C PRO A 135 4.39 -22.09 5.84
N ALA A 136 5.54 -21.63 5.38
CA ALA A 136 5.90 -21.68 3.96
C ALA A 136 5.61 -23.08 3.43
N THR A 137 4.61 -23.23 2.57
CA THR A 137 4.35 -24.49 1.90
C THR A 137 5.63 -24.86 1.16
N PRO A 138 6.26 -26.01 1.44
CA PRO A 138 7.48 -26.39 0.74
C PRO A 138 7.18 -26.35 -0.75
N VAL A 139 7.84 -25.48 -1.47
CA VAL A 139 7.74 -25.45 -2.93
C VAL A 139 8.22 -26.80 -3.42
N ALA A 140 7.31 -27.62 -3.92
CA ALA A 140 7.67 -28.91 -4.51
C ALA A 140 8.76 -28.66 -5.56
N PRO A 141 9.86 -29.43 -5.53
CA PRO A 141 10.95 -29.21 -6.46
C PRO A 141 10.42 -29.28 -7.89
N VAL A 142 10.66 -28.22 -8.65
CA VAL A 142 10.30 -28.16 -10.06
C VAL A 142 10.93 -29.39 -10.74
N ARG A 143 10.09 -30.34 -11.14
CA ARG A 143 10.56 -31.49 -11.92
C ARG A 143 11.21 -30.94 -13.19
N LYS A 144 12.53 -31.11 -13.28
CA LYS A 144 13.23 -30.81 -14.54
C LYS A 144 12.53 -31.58 -15.66
N PRO A 145 12.33 -30.98 -16.84
CA PRO A 145 11.77 -31.67 -17.99
C PRO A 145 12.61 -32.94 -18.24
N ARG A 146 11.96 -34.07 -18.32
CA ARG A 146 12.60 -35.32 -18.73
C ARG A 146 13.23 -35.06 -20.09
N GLN A 147 14.56 -35.12 -20.18
CA GLN A 147 15.26 -35.16 -21.45
C GLN A 147 14.65 -36.28 -22.24
N GLN A 148 14.07 -35.95 -23.38
CA GLN A 148 13.60 -36.95 -24.33
C GLN A 148 14.78 -37.84 -24.67
N ALA A 149 14.65 -39.12 -24.34
CA ALA A 149 15.60 -40.14 -24.74
C ALA A 149 15.72 -40.07 -26.27
N GLU A 150 16.96 -39.83 -26.72
CA GLU A 150 17.36 -39.81 -28.11
C GLU A 150 16.86 -41.12 -28.76
N GLN A 151 15.94 -41.04 -29.71
CA GLN A 151 15.49 -42.19 -30.46
C GLN A 151 16.67 -42.71 -31.29
N PRO A 152 17.04 -43.99 -31.24
CA PRO A 152 18.07 -44.51 -32.09
C PRO A 152 17.66 -44.41 -33.55
N ALA A 153 18.56 -43.94 -34.40
CA ALA A 153 18.38 -43.76 -35.82
C ALA A 153 17.97 -45.08 -36.49
N PRO A 154 17.04 -45.06 -37.47
CA PRO A 154 16.62 -46.30 -38.17
C PRO A 154 17.78 -46.91 -38.96
N ALA A 155 18.01 -48.21 -38.77
CA ALA A 155 19.02 -49.00 -39.45
C ALA A 155 18.83 -48.90 -40.96
N ARG A 156 19.92 -48.55 -41.69
CA ARG A 156 19.97 -48.53 -43.13
C ARG A 156 19.79 -49.99 -43.66
N ARG A 157 18.78 -50.20 -44.47
CA ARG A 157 18.64 -51.42 -45.26
C ARG A 157 19.77 -51.56 -46.27
N PRO A 158 20.38 -52.71 -46.40
CA PRO A 158 21.39 -52.92 -47.49
C PRO A 158 20.70 -52.95 -48.84
N ALA A 159 21.37 -52.26 -49.80
CA ALA A 159 20.93 -52.26 -51.17
C ALA A 159 20.97 -53.68 -51.78
N ALA A 160 19.88 -54.06 -52.43
CA ALA A 160 19.82 -55.26 -53.18
C ALA A 160 20.69 -55.10 -54.44
N VAL A 161 21.68 -55.95 -54.60
CA VAL A 161 22.45 -56.12 -55.81
C VAL A 161 21.56 -56.91 -56.77
N GLY A 162 21.16 -56.30 -57.86
CA GLY A 162 20.50 -56.95 -58.95
C GLY A 162 21.52 -57.55 -59.93
N GLU A 163 21.41 -58.82 -60.13
CA GLU A 163 22.14 -59.52 -61.21
C GLU A 163 21.34 -59.42 -62.54
N VAL A 164 22.10 -59.17 -63.58
CA VAL A 164 21.94 -59.39 -65.03
C VAL A 164 20.72 -58.82 -65.74
#